data_dcecc8198a5f5ded31167b1cab63849c
#
_entry.id   dcecc8198a5f5ded31167b1cab63849c
#
_cell.length_a   1.000
_cell.length_b   1.000
_cell.length_c   1.000
_cell.angle_alpha   90.00
_cell.angle_beta   90.00
_cell.angle_gamma   90.00
#
_symmetry.space_group_name_H-M   'P 1'
#
loop_
_entity.id
_entity.type
_entity.pdbx_description
1 polymer ?
#
loop_
_entity_poly.entity_id
_entity_poly.type
_entity_poly.pdbx_seq_one_letter_code
_entity_poly.pdbx_strand_id
1 'polypeptide(L)'
;MKYYAIGYATNAALPDVTADDAQKLTHMNLAFGLIKDGLLDMSQLTHIGLTEQFRRWNPALKIVLSVGGWGAGGFSTMALTEEGRRAFAQSCLEAVEQYNLDGIDIDWEYPCSDQAEIDCDPRDKENYTLLFKALREALGENRIVSTAVGAGDYFVRDTEMDKVAQIVDYVQLMTYDMRNGFTHQAGHHASLSASRGDTTNTNTRYIVDLFHNAGVPLEKLVVGAAFYARHYTGAANINNGLLQKASSGIYGPDYGEITEEFRRENGYTEYWDEDAEAAYLWNGSVFISYESPEAIRRKCEFVKEKGMLGVMYWEHSADPTRELLGVIADTLHTK
;
A
#
# COMPACT_ATOMS: atom_id res chain seq x y z
N MET A 1 -21.02 -2.40 -3.35
CA MET A 1 -20.48 -1.78 -2.13
C MET A 1 -20.13 -0.33 -2.44
N LYS A 2 -20.26 0.60 -1.48
CA LYS A 2 -19.99 2.03 -1.71
C LYS A 2 -18.50 2.35 -1.63
N TYR A 3 -17.78 1.69 -0.74
CA TYR A 3 -16.35 1.89 -0.49
C TYR A 3 -15.54 0.69 -0.96
N TYR A 4 -14.27 0.92 -1.33
CA TYR A 4 -13.36 -0.13 -1.74
C TYR A 4 -12.62 -0.72 -0.54
N ALA A 5 -12.58 -2.05 -0.47
CA ALA A 5 -11.69 -2.84 0.37
C ALA A 5 -10.74 -3.58 -0.58
N ILE A 6 -9.48 -3.17 -0.63
CA ILE A 6 -8.48 -3.67 -1.58
C ILE A 6 -7.41 -4.45 -0.82
N GLY A 7 -7.20 -5.71 -1.16
CA GLY A 7 -6.13 -6.52 -0.57
C GLY A 7 -5.00 -6.76 -1.56
N TYR A 8 -3.77 -6.51 -1.15
CA TYR A 8 -2.59 -7.00 -1.87
C TYR A 8 -2.28 -8.43 -1.44
N ALA A 9 -2.10 -9.31 -2.42
CA ALA A 9 -1.74 -10.70 -2.18
C ALA A 9 -0.54 -11.09 -3.04
N THR A 10 0.55 -11.51 -2.40
CA THR A 10 1.72 -12.07 -3.08
C THR A 10 1.40 -13.43 -3.69
N ASN A 11 2.21 -13.90 -4.63
CA ASN A 11 2.04 -15.25 -5.19
C ASN A 11 1.98 -16.33 -4.10
N ALA A 12 2.75 -16.16 -3.03
CA ALA A 12 2.77 -17.10 -1.90
C ALA A 12 1.47 -17.06 -1.07
N ALA A 13 0.82 -15.89 -0.99
CA ALA A 13 -0.42 -15.69 -0.24
C ALA A 13 -1.68 -16.19 -0.97
N LEU A 14 -1.65 -16.31 -2.31
CA LEU A 14 -2.83 -16.68 -3.09
C LEU A 14 -3.47 -18.02 -2.69
N PRO A 15 -2.72 -19.09 -2.33
CA PRO A 15 -3.30 -20.35 -1.87
C PRO A 15 -4.10 -20.23 -0.56
N ASP A 16 -3.80 -19.24 0.28
CA ASP A 16 -4.40 -19.03 1.60
C ASP A 16 -5.67 -18.16 1.54
N VAL A 17 -6.00 -17.60 0.37
CA VAL A 17 -7.23 -16.83 0.16
C VAL A 17 -8.44 -17.72 0.28
N THR A 18 -9.38 -17.34 1.14
CA THR A 18 -10.62 -18.10 1.38
C THR A 18 -11.83 -17.49 0.66
N ALA A 19 -12.92 -18.23 0.63
CA ALA A 19 -14.19 -17.71 0.09
C ALA A 19 -14.71 -16.51 0.91
N ASP A 20 -14.50 -16.52 2.22
CA ASP A 20 -14.86 -15.42 3.13
C ASP A 20 -14.04 -14.16 2.83
N ASP A 21 -12.72 -14.30 2.60
CA ASP A 21 -11.86 -13.20 2.18
C ASP A 21 -12.35 -12.58 0.86
N ALA A 22 -12.62 -13.41 -0.14
CA ALA A 22 -13.12 -12.97 -1.43
C ALA A 22 -14.45 -12.20 -1.32
N GLN A 23 -15.33 -12.58 -0.39
CA GLN A 23 -16.61 -11.89 -0.14
C GLN A 23 -16.44 -10.54 0.56
N LYS A 24 -15.42 -10.38 1.38
CA LYS A 24 -15.10 -9.15 2.11
C LYS A 24 -14.42 -8.11 1.22
N LEU A 25 -13.68 -8.55 0.20
CA LEU A 25 -12.93 -7.68 -0.70
C LEU A 25 -13.78 -7.18 -1.87
N THR A 26 -13.49 -5.95 -2.32
CA THR A 26 -13.95 -5.41 -3.60
C THR A 26 -12.91 -5.61 -4.70
N HIS A 27 -11.63 -5.53 -4.33
CA HIS A 27 -10.49 -5.68 -5.23
C HIS A 27 -9.42 -6.56 -4.59
N MET A 28 -8.73 -7.32 -5.42
CA MET A 28 -7.52 -8.04 -5.06
C MET A 28 -6.42 -7.64 -6.04
N ASN A 29 -5.34 -7.05 -5.51
CA ASN A 29 -4.15 -6.71 -6.26
C ASN A 29 -3.15 -7.87 -6.15
N LEU A 30 -2.81 -8.47 -7.30
CA LEU A 30 -1.83 -9.56 -7.38
C LEU A 30 -0.42 -8.98 -7.38
N ALA A 31 0.37 -9.27 -6.37
CA ALA A 31 1.71 -8.74 -6.20
C ALA A 31 2.78 -9.83 -6.49
N PHE A 32 3.66 -9.65 -7.43
CA PHE A 32 3.77 -8.57 -8.39
C PHE A 32 4.09 -9.12 -9.78
N GLY A 33 3.66 -8.41 -10.82
CA GLY A 33 4.34 -8.47 -12.11
C GLY A 33 5.62 -7.62 -12.04
N LEU A 34 6.62 -7.95 -12.84
CA LEU A 34 7.88 -7.20 -12.93
C LEU A 34 8.10 -6.68 -14.35
N ILE A 35 9.12 -5.83 -14.53
CA ILE A 35 9.57 -5.39 -15.84
C ILE A 35 10.85 -6.14 -16.20
N LYS A 36 10.82 -6.84 -17.32
CA LYS A 36 12.00 -7.52 -17.89
C LYS A 36 12.12 -7.18 -19.36
N ASP A 37 13.29 -6.69 -19.76
CA ASP A 37 13.55 -6.28 -21.15
C ASP A 37 12.52 -5.27 -21.68
N GLY A 38 12.00 -4.40 -20.80
CA GLY A 38 11.00 -3.37 -21.12
C GLY A 38 9.56 -3.87 -21.27
N LEU A 39 9.29 -5.14 -21.00
CA LEU A 39 7.97 -5.76 -21.07
C LEU A 39 7.54 -6.31 -19.71
N LEU A 40 6.23 -6.55 -19.56
CA LEU A 40 5.68 -7.19 -18.38
C LEU A 40 6.16 -8.65 -18.27
N ASP A 41 6.74 -9.01 -17.14
CA ASP A 41 7.08 -10.39 -16.75
C ASP A 41 6.22 -10.85 -15.58
N MET A 42 5.43 -11.90 -15.80
CA MET A 42 4.59 -12.53 -14.79
C MET A 42 5.09 -13.92 -14.37
N SER A 43 6.30 -14.28 -14.72
CA SER A 43 6.84 -15.64 -14.51
C SER A 43 6.83 -16.12 -13.07
N GLN A 44 6.86 -15.20 -12.11
CA GLN A 44 6.78 -15.50 -10.67
C GLN A 44 5.36 -15.70 -10.13
N LEU A 45 4.30 -15.31 -10.87
CA LEU A 45 2.91 -15.46 -10.45
C LEU A 45 2.35 -16.85 -10.83
N THR A 46 2.97 -17.90 -10.30
CA THR A 46 2.65 -19.29 -10.64
C THR A 46 1.27 -19.74 -10.16
N HIS A 47 0.68 -19.06 -9.17
CA HIS A 47 -0.64 -19.34 -8.62
C HIS A 47 -1.76 -18.50 -9.22
N ILE A 48 -1.50 -17.73 -10.28
CA ILE A 48 -2.51 -16.82 -10.88
C ILE A 48 -3.80 -17.55 -11.31
N GLY A 49 -3.73 -18.83 -11.67
CA GLY A 49 -4.90 -19.63 -12.00
C GLY A 49 -5.96 -19.76 -10.88
N LEU A 50 -5.58 -19.49 -9.61
CA LEU A 50 -6.51 -19.47 -8.48
C LEU A 50 -7.54 -18.33 -8.58
N THR A 51 -7.25 -17.29 -9.34
CA THR A 51 -8.15 -16.14 -9.56
C THR A 51 -9.52 -16.55 -10.14
N GLU A 52 -9.57 -17.62 -10.94
CA GLU A 52 -10.83 -18.18 -11.42
C GLU A 52 -11.71 -18.71 -10.26
N GLN A 53 -11.08 -19.27 -9.22
CA GLN A 53 -11.81 -19.72 -8.04
C GLN A 53 -12.31 -18.53 -7.21
N PHE A 54 -11.51 -17.47 -7.08
CA PHE A 54 -11.93 -16.26 -6.37
C PHE A 54 -13.14 -15.61 -7.02
N ARG A 55 -13.19 -15.56 -8.36
CA ARG A 55 -14.35 -15.08 -9.10
C ARG A 55 -15.58 -15.98 -8.94
N ARG A 56 -15.40 -17.29 -8.77
CA ARG A 56 -16.53 -18.19 -8.46
C ARG A 56 -17.11 -17.90 -7.08
N TRP A 57 -16.27 -17.57 -6.10
CA TRP A 57 -16.71 -17.21 -4.77
C TRP A 57 -17.35 -15.82 -4.71
N ASN A 58 -16.79 -14.85 -5.43
CA ASN A 58 -17.33 -13.49 -5.55
C ASN A 58 -17.22 -13.00 -7.00
N PRO A 59 -18.30 -13.13 -7.80
CA PRO A 59 -18.28 -12.64 -9.19
C PRO A 59 -18.11 -11.13 -9.36
N ALA A 60 -18.29 -10.34 -8.28
CA ALA A 60 -18.08 -8.90 -8.28
C ALA A 60 -16.65 -8.48 -7.92
N LEU A 61 -15.82 -9.42 -7.43
CA LEU A 61 -14.43 -9.16 -7.07
C LEU A 61 -13.62 -8.74 -8.29
N LYS A 62 -12.98 -7.57 -8.20
CA LYS A 62 -12.04 -7.09 -9.20
C LYS A 62 -10.66 -7.64 -8.92
N ILE A 63 -10.03 -8.20 -9.94
CA ILE A 63 -8.68 -8.76 -9.85
C ILE A 63 -7.75 -7.93 -10.73
N VAL A 64 -6.83 -7.24 -10.10
CA VAL A 64 -5.92 -6.28 -10.72
C VAL A 64 -4.49 -6.80 -10.58
N LEU A 65 -3.69 -6.73 -11.63
CA LEU A 65 -2.26 -7.03 -11.53
C LEU A 65 -1.51 -5.79 -11.08
N SER A 66 -0.85 -5.86 -9.94
CA SER A 66 0.11 -4.84 -9.53
C SER A 66 1.48 -5.15 -10.09
N VAL A 67 2.11 -4.15 -10.71
CA VAL A 67 3.43 -4.25 -11.34
C VAL A 67 4.39 -3.34 -10.59
N GLY A 68 5.48 -3.91 -10.09
CA GLY A 68 6.50 -3.17 -9.35
C GLY A 68 6.79 -3.72 -7.97
N GLY A 69 6.67 -2.87 -6.95
CA GLY A 69 7.04 -3.12 -5.57
C GLY A 69 8.47 -2.68 -5.25
N TRP A 70 8.81 -2.65 -3.95
CA TRP A 70 10.12 -2.20 -3.49
C TRP A 70 11.28 -2.96 -4.13
N GLY A 71 12.23 -2.24 -4.76
CA GLY A 71 13.38 -2.81 -5.44
C GLY A 71 13.11 -3.33 -6.85
N ALA A 72 11.86 -3.22 -7.35
CA ALA A 72 11.54 -3.59 -8.73
C ALA A 72 11.96 -2.48 -9.70
N GLY A 73 13.08 -2.66 -10.38
CA GLY A 73 13.62 -1.73 -11.38
C GLY A 73 13.03 -1.92 -12.77
N GLY A 74 13.61 -1.18 -13.73
CA GLY A 74 13.24 -1.23 -15.15
C GLY A 74 12.21 -0.20 -15.57
N PHE A 75 11.52 0.46 -14.63
CA PHE A 75 10.51 1.48 -14.95
C PHE A 75 11.11 2.69 -15.67
N SER A 76 12.17 3.28 -15.11
CA SER A 76 12.79 4.48 -15.68
C SER A 76 13.29 4.22 -17.10
N THR A 77 14.00 3.11 -17.31
CA THR A 77 14.49 2.71 -18.62
C THR A 77 13.37 2.43 -19.61
N MET A 78 12.32 1.69 -19.20
CA MET A 78 11.17 1.36 -20.04
C MET A 78 10.37 2.61 -20.39
N ALA A 79 10.11 3.48 -19.42
CA ALA A 79 9.27 4.66 -19.61
C ALA A 79 9.96 5.80 -20.38
N LEU A 80 11.26 5.71 -20.64
CA LEU A 80 12.06 6.75 -21.26
C LEU A 80 11.59 7.14 -22.67
N THR A 81 11.14 6.17 -23.46
CA THR A 81 10.70 6.40 -24.84
C THR A 81 9.22 6.07 -25.03
N GLU A 82 8.60 6.68 -26.04
CA GLU A 82 7.22 6.37 -26.40
C GLU A 82 7.06 4.91 -26.82
N GLU A 83 8.04 4.37 -27.57
CA GLU A 83 8.06 2.98 -28.00
C GLU A 83 8.11 2.03 -26.80
N GLY A 84 8.95 2.31 -25.79
CA GLY A 84 9.05 1.51 -24.57
C GLY A 84 7.72 1.51 -23.79
N ARG A 85 7.13 2.68 -23.56
CA ARG A 85 5.84 2.79 -22.87
C ARG A 85 4.72 2.05 -23.60
N ARG A 86 4.67 2.15 -24.94
CA ARG A 86 3.67 1.45 -25.75
C ARG A 86 3.86 -0.06 -25.74
N ALA A 87 5.10 -0.52 -25.89
CA ALA A 87 5.41 -1.95 -25.84
C ALA A 87 5.04 -2.56 -24.48
N PHE A 88 5.39 -1.87 -23.38
CA PHE A 88 5.00 -2.27 -22.04
C PHE A 88 3.47 -2.28 -21.86
N ALA A 89 2.76 -1.22 -22.26
CA ALA A 89 1.32 -1.14 -22.15
C ALA A 89 0.61 -2.23 -22.97
N GLN A 90 1.15 -2.58 -24.15
CA GLN A 90 0.64 -3.68 -24.96
C GLN A 90 0.84 -5.04 -24.26
N SER A 91 2.00 -5.28 -23.66
CA SER A 91 2.24 -6.52 -22.89
C SER A 91 1.33 -6.61 -21.65
N CYS A 92 0.99 -5.49 -21.03
CA CYS A 92 -0.01 -5.44 -19.96
C CYS A 92 -1.41 -5.81 -20.47
N LEU A 93 -1.83 -5.29 -21.62
CA LEU A 93 -3.11 -5.65 -22.24
C LEU A 93 -3.19 -7.15 -22.53
N GLU A 94 -2.14 -7.72 -23.13
CA GLU A 94 -2.06 -9.16 -23.41
C GLU A 94 -2.23 -10.01 -22.15
N ALA A 95 -1.58 -9.63 -21.05
CA ALA A 95 -1.73 -10.30 -19.76
C ALA A 95 -3.15 -10.15 -19.19
N VAL A 96 -3.73 -8.95 -19.24
CA VAL A 96 -5.12 -8.68 -18.79
C VAL A 96 -6.11 -9.55 -19.56
N GLU A 97 -5.96 -9.72 -20.87
CA GLU A 97 -6.82 -10.56 -21.70
C GLU A 97 -6.58 -12.06 -21.43
N GLN A 98 -5.30 -12.48 -21.39
CA GLN A 98 -4.94 -13.89 -21.18
C GLN A 98 -5.44 -14.45 -19.86
N TYR A 99 -5.33 -13.67 -18.77
CA TYR A 99 -5.68 -14.10 -17.42
C TYR A 99 -7.03 -13.53 -16.94
N ASN A 100 -7.80 -12.91 -17.87
CA ASN A 100 -9.10 -12.31 -17.56
C ASN A 100 -9.04 -11.38 -16.34
N LEU A 101 -8.04 -10.49 -16.27
CA LEU A 101 -7.90 -9.52 -15.20
C LEU A 101 -8.78 -8.30 -15.44
N ASP A 102 -9.07 -7.54 -14.36
CA ASP A 102 -9.87 -6.32 -14.44
C ASP A 102 -9.02 -5.07 -14.76
N GLY A 103 -7.70 -5.15 -14.61
CA GLY A 103 -6.82 -4.03 -14.91
C GLY A 103 -5.39 -4.18 -14.39
N ILE A 104 -4.69 -3.05 -14.41
CA ILE A 104 -3.29 -2.91 -14.01
C ILE A 104 -3.18 -1.84 -12.92
N ASP A 105 -2.41 -2.14 -11.90
CA ASP A 105 -1.91 -1.23 -10.88
C ASP A 105 -0.41 -1.02 -11.08
N ILE A 106 0.09 0.19 -10.92
CA ILE A 106 1.52 0.51 -11.01
C ILE A 106 2.03 0.89 -9.62
N ASP A 107 3.02 0.15 -9.17
CA ASP A 107 3.72 0.35 -7.90
C ASP A 107 5.21 0.63 -8.16
N TRP A 108 5.49 1.82 -8.70
CA TRP A 108 6.85 2.26 -8.98
C TRP A 108 7.44 2.98 -7.76
N GLU A 109 8.44 2.36 -7.13
CA GLU A 109 9.02 2.85 -5.86
C GLU A 109 10.51 3.25 -6.01
N TYR A 110 10.85 4.48 -6.47
CA TYR A 110 9.98 5.58 -6.81
C TYR A 110 10.47 6.32 -8.06
N PRO A 111 9.63 7.05 -8.80
CA PRO A 111 10.08 7.92 -9.89
C PRO A 111 11.13 8.92 -9.39
N CYS A 112 12.17 9.19 -10.20
CA CYS A 112 13.29 10.09 -9.92
C CYS A 112 14.15 9.70 -8.69
N SER A 113 14.04 8.48 -8.18
CA SER A 113 14.75 8.03 -6.97
C SER A 113 15.46 6.69 -7.17
N ASP A 114 16.71 6.61 -6.73
CA ASP A 114 17.50 5.38 -6.67
C ASP A 114 17.49 4.71 -5.27
N GLN A 115 16.65 5.21 -4.36
CA GLN A 115 16.65 4.78 -2.94
C GLN A 115 16.39 3.28 -2.75
N ALA A 116 15.63 2.65 -3.65
CA ALA A 116 15.38 1.21 -3.65
C ALA A 116 16.40 0.42 -4.50
N GLU A 117 17.58 1.02 -4.81
CA GLU A 117 18.62 0.45 -5.69
C GLU A 117 18.11 0.16 -7.11
N ILE A 118 17.19 0.99 -7.60
CA ILE A 118 16.61 0.89 -8.95
C ILE A 118 17.14 1.98 -9.88
N ASP A 119 16.89 1.79 -11.19
CA ASP A 119 17.16 2.81 -12.20
C ASP A 119 16.26 4.04 -12.02
N CYS A 120 16.82 5.24 -12.20
CA CYS A 120 16.09 6.50 -12.11
C CYS A 120 16.62 7.52 -13.12
N ASP A 121 15.74 8.44 -13.53
CA ASP A 121 16.06 9.56 -14.43
C ASP A 121 15.23 10.80 -13.98
N PRO A 122 15.76 12.03 -14.03
CA PRO A 122 14.98 13.22 -13.72
C PRO A 122 13.71 13.38 -14.58
N ARG A 123 13.67 12.75 -15.77
CA ARG A 123 12.49 12.74 -16.66
C ARG A 123 11.40 11.78 -16.20
N ASP A 124 11.65 10.95 -15.19
CA ASP A 124 10.64 10.04 -14.64
C ASP A 124 9.40 10.77 -14.18
N LYS A 125 9.53 12.01 -13.74
CA LYS A 125 8.40 12.88 -13.40
C LYS A 125 7.36 12.98 -14.51
N GLU A 126 7.79 13.31 -15.73
CA GLU A 126 6.91 13.39 -16.89
C GLU A 126 6.61 12.01 -17.46
N ASN A 127 7.59 11.10 -17.47
CA ASN A 127 7.45 9.75 -17.99
C ASN A 127 6.44 8.93 -17.21
N TYR A 128 6.30 9.16 -15.90
CA TYR A 128 5.26 8.57 -15.07
C TYR A 128 3.86 8.91 -15.59
N THR A 129 3.60 10.19 -15.88
CA THR A 129 2.33 10.62 -16.51
C THR A 129 2.12 9.99 -17.89
N LEU A 130 3.19 9.94 -18.71
CA LEU A 130 3.13 9.39 -20.07
C LEU A 130 2.92 7.86 -20.05
N LEU A 131 3.45 7.16 -19.05
CA LEU A 131 3.20 5.72 -18.84
C LEU A 131 1.70 5.46 -18.62
N PHE A 132 1.04 6.24 -17.74
CA PHE A 132 -0.39 6.07 -17.52
C PHE A 132 -1.22 6.39 -18.76
N LYS A 133 -0.82 7.36 -19.57
CA LYS A 133 -1.49 7.62 -20.86
C LYS A 133 -1.38 6.40 -21.78
N ALA A 134 -0.19 5.82 -21.92
CA ALA A 134 0.00 4.63 -22.74
C ALA A 134 -0.80 3.42 -22.23
N LEU A 135 -0.85 3.21 -20.91
CA LEU A 135 -1.67 2.16 -20.30
C LEU A 135 -3.16 2.38 -20.56
N ARG A 136 -3.65 3.61 -20.37
CA ARG A 136 -5.07 3.94 -20.62
C ARG A 136 -5.44 3.78 -22.09
N GLU A 137 -4.56 4.21 -23.01
CA GLU A 137 -4.76 4.02 -24.45
C GLU A 137 -4.84 2.53 -24.82
N ALA A 138 -3.97 1.69 -24.27
CA ALA A 138 -3.97 0.25 -24.56
C ALA A 138 -5.16 -0.48 -23.91
N LEU A 139 -5.43 -0.23 -22.63
CA LEU A 139 -6.45 -0.95 -21.83
C LEU A 139 -7.88 -0.44 -22.10
N GLY A 140 -8.03 0.79 -22.60
CA GLY A 140 -9.34 1.43 -22.80
C GLY A 140 -10.01 1.84 -21.49
N GLU A 141 -11.23 2.37 -21.57
CA GLU A 141 -11.97 2.94 -20.43
C GLU A 141 -12.63 1.88 -19.52
N ASN A 142 -12.73 0.64 -19.97
CA ASN A 142 -13.44 -0.42 -19.24
C ASN A 142 -12.53 -1.24 -18.31
N ARG A 143 -11.22 -1.01 -18.36
CA ARG A 143 -10.23 -1.69 -17.51
C ARG A 143 -9.69 -0.72 -16.47
N ILE A 144 -9.42 -1.25 -15.29
CA ILE A 144 -8.85 -0.46 -14.20
C ILE A 144 -7.38 -0.12 -14.53
N VAL A 145 -7.04 1.15 -14.32
CA VAL A 145 -5.67 1.64 -14.27
C VAL A 145 -5.51 2.39 -12.96
N SER A 146 -4.69 1.89 -12.06
CA SER A 146 -4.46 2.50 -10.75
C SER A 146 -2.97 2.61 -10.44
N THR A 147 -2.66 3.26 -9.35
CA THR A 147 -1.28 3.35 -8.86
C THR A 147 -1.22 3.32 -7.35
N ALA A 148 -0.19 2.64 -6.80
CA ALA A 148 0.27 2.79 -5.43
C ALA A 148 1.35 3.88 -5.41
N VAL A 149 1.34 4.72 -4.38
CA VAL A 149 2.18 5.91 -4.31
C VAL A 149 2.80 6.08 -2.93
N GLY A 150 4.05 6.52 -2.88
CA GLY A 150 4.78 6.74 -1.64
C GLY A 150 4.18 7.87 -0.79
N ALA A 151 4.12 7.65 0.52
CA ALA A 151 3.51 8.56 1.49
C ALA A 151 4.49 9.68 1.92
N GLY A 152 4.79 10.60 1.02
CA GLY A 152 5.68 11.72 1.35
C GLY A 152 5.74 12.83 0.31
N ASP A 153 6.23 14.00 0.74
CA ASP A 153 6.41 15.19 -0.11
C ASP A 153 7.27 14.91 -1.34
N TYR A 154 8.24 13.97 -1.22
CA TYR A 154 9.11 13.58 -2.33
C TYR A 154 8.30 13.06 -3.52
N PHE A 155 7.26 12.26 -3.27
CA PHE A 155 6.48 11.66 -4.34
C PHE A 155 5.68 12.70 -5.13
N VAL A 156 5.03 13.63 -4.42
CA VAL A 156 4.29 14.74 -5.05
C VAL A 156 5.23 15.70 -5.80
N ARG A 157 6.43 15.95 -5.25
CA ARG A 157 7.46 16.77 -5.91
C ARG A 157 7.94 16.14 -7.23
N ASP A 158 8.12 14.83 -7.24
CA ASP A 158 8.78 14.07 -8.30
C ASP A 158 7.79 13.43 -9.29
N THR A 159 6.49 13.78 -9.18
CA THR A 159 5.41 13.35 -10.10
C THR A 159 4.48 14.50 -10.46
N GLU A 160 3.59 14.30 -11.44
CA GLU A 160 2.56 15.25 -11.84
C GLU A 160 1.18 14.73 -11.45
N MET A 161 0.90 14.64 -10.13
CA MET A 161 -0.29 13.94 -9.61
C MET A 161 -1.61 14.56 -10.07
N ASP A 162 -1.66 15.86 -10.35
CA ASP A 162 -2.82 16.54 -10.95
C ASP A 162 -3.18 15.97 -12.34
N LYS A 163 -2.18 15.61 -13.14
CA LYS A 163 -2.36 15.02 -14.48
C LYS A 163 -2.63 13.51 -14.37
N VAL A 164 -1.88 12.81 -13.50
CA VAL A 164 -2.06 11.36 -13.27
C VAL A 164 -3.48 11.06 -12.80
N ALA A 165 -4.01 11.85 -11.86
CA ALA A 165 -5.36 11.69 -11.32
C ALA A 165 -6.49 11.85 -12.37
N GLN A 166 -6.21 12.50 -13.51
CA GLN A 166 -7.18 12.58 -14.61
C GLN A 166 -7.21 11.32 -15.48
N ILE A 167 -6.18 10.47 -15.39
CA ILE A 167 -6.02 9.28 -16.23
C ILE A 167 -6.38 8.01 -15.48
N VAL A 168 -5.92 7.90 -14.22
CA VAL A 168 -6.14 6.70 -13.39
C VAL A 168 -7.52 6.68 -12.76
N ASP A 169 -8.02 5.47 -12.46
CA ASP A 169 -9.29 5.30 -11.77
C ASP A 169 -9.19 5.68 -10.29
N TYR A 170 -8.08 5.28 -9.63
CA TYR A 170 -7.80 5.62 -8.24
C TYR A 170 -6.30 5.61 -7.91
N VAL A 171 -5.96 6.25 -6.80
CA VAL A 171 -4.62 6.38 -6.25
C VAL A 171 -4.59 5.76 -4.85
N GLN A 172 -3.72 4.80 -4.63
CA GLN A 172 -3.54 4.07 -3.38
C GLN A 172 -2.36 4.68 -2.62
N LEU A 173 -2.65 5.39 -1.54
CA LEU A 173 -1.64 6.01 -0.69
C LEU A 173 -1.03 4.94 0.22
N MET A 174 0.26 4.64 0.08
CA MET A 174 0.98 3.74 0.98
C MET A 174 1.25 4.42 2.33
N THR A 175 0.17 4.76 3.07
CA THR A 175 0.20 5.44 4.36
C THR A 175 0.71 4.54 5.49
N TYR A 176 1.82 3.90 5.19
CA TYR A 176 2.66 3.10 6.08
C TYR A 176 4.13 3.30 5.70
N ASP A 177 5.03 2.75 6.48
CA ASP A 177 6.48 3.02 6.33
C ASP A 177 6.84 4.51 6.33
N MET A 178 5.96 5.35 6.86
CA MET A 178 6.21 6.78 7.03
C MET A 178 7.35 7.04 8.03
N ARG A 179 7.62 6.07 8.92
CA ARG A 179 8.86 5.88 9.67
C ARG A 179 9.38 4.48 9.37
N ASN A 180 10.59 4.35 8.84
CA ASN A 180 11.09 3.13 8.21
C ASN A 180 12.58 2.88 8.50
N GLY A 181 13.24 2.06 7.68
CA GLY A 181 14.65 1.72 7.80
C GLY A 181 15.63 2.89 7.72
N PHE A 182 15.19 4.04 7.25
CA PHE A 182 15.98 5.28 7.20
C PHE A 182 15.67 6.23 8.37
N THR A 183 14.76 5.87 9.26
CA THR A 183 14.32 6.70 10.40
C THR A 183 14.96 6.20 11.69
N HIS A 184 15.71 7.08 12.37
CA HIS A 184 16.40 6.79 13.63
C HIS A 184 15.69 7.39 14.86
N GLN A 185 14.37 7.39 14.83
CA GLN A 185 13.50 7.82 15.92
C GLN A 185 12.31 6.87 15.99
N ALA A 186 12.11 6.26 17.15
CA ALA A 186 10.94 5.40 17.39
C ALA A 186 9.65 6.22 17.29
N GLY A 187 8.64 5.66 16.64
CA GLY A 187 7.34 6.30 16.44
C GLY A 187 6.46 5.50 15.51
N HIS A 188 5.27 6.00 15.27
CA HIS A 188 4.30 5.29 14.44
C HIS A 188 4.69 5.32 12.97
N HIS A 189 4.67 4.15 12.33
CA HIS A 189 4.95 4.04 10.90
C HIS A 189 3.70 4.18 10.03
N ALA A 190 2.50 4.08 10.62
CA ALA A 190 1.24 4.03 9.88
C ALA A 190 0.07 4.72 10.63
N SER A 191 0.36 5.70 11.52
CA SER A 191 -0.69 6.36 12.31
C SER A 191 -1.67 7.18 11.49
N LEU A 192 -2.88 7.35 12.02
CA LEU A 192 -3.87 8.22 11.40
C LEU A 192 -3.51 9.70 11.57
N SER A 193 -3.11 10.10 12.78
CA SER A 193 -2.73 11.47 13.15
C SER A 193 -1.31 11.53 13.69
N ALA A 194 -0.82 12.73 14.01
CA ALA A 194 0.51 12.92 14.60
C ALA A 194 0.47 12.73 16.12
N SER A 195 1.49 12.06 16.68
CA SER A 195 1.72 12.03 18.12
C SER A 195 1.97 13.43 18.67
N ARG A 196 1.63 13.65 19.94
CA ARG A 196 1.94 14.93 20.61
C ARG A 196 3.43 15.22 20.60
N GLY A 197 3.80 16.34 20.00
CA GLY A 197 5.21 16.78 19.87
C GLY A 197 5.92 16.20 18.65
N ASP A 198 5.28 15.40 17.83
CA ASP A 198 5.80 14.99 16.52
C ASP A 198 5.68 16.16 15.52
N THR A 199 6.79 16.49 14.87
CA THR A 199 6.87 17.60 13.89
C THR A 199 7.18 17.11 12.48
N THR A 200 7.06 15.80 12.22
CA THR A 200 7.59 15.18 10.99
C THR A 200 6.53 14.97 9.91
N ASN A 201 5.33 15.42 10.01
CA ASN A 201 4.30 15.22 8.97
C ASN A 201 4.11 13.76 8.50
N THR A 202 4.54 12.79 9.31
CA THR A 202 4.50 11.35 8.99
C THR A 202 3.23 10.72 9.53
N ASN A 203 2.07 11.10 8.98
CA ASN A 203 0.77 10.56 9.37
C ASN A 203 -0.21 10.59 8.20
N THR A 204 -1.21 9.74 8.26
CA THR A 204 -2.18 9.52 7.17
C THR A 204 -2.95 10.79 6.81
N ARG A 205 -3.40 11.61 7.80
CA ARG A 205 -4.16 12.84 7.54
C ARG A 205 -3.34 13.84 6.72
N TYR A 206 -2.08 14.03 7.10
CA TYR A 206 -1.17 14.89 6.34
C TYR A 206 -0.98 14.42 4.90
N ILE A 207 -0.76 13.13 4.69
CA ILE A 207 -0.55 12.55 3.36
C ILE A 207 -1.81 12.69 2.48
N VAL A 208 -2.99 12.46 3.03
CA VAL A 208 -4.25 12.68 2.31
C VAL A 208 -4.40 14.13 1.88
N ASP A 209 -4.16 15.08 2.79
CA ASP A 209 -4.23 16.51 2.47
C ASP A 209 -3.14 16.92 1.44
N LEU A 210 -1.94 16.35 1.53
CA LEU A 210 -0.84 16.57 0.59
C LEU A 210 -1.23 16.19 -0.85
N PHE A 211 -1.75 14.96 -1.04
CA PHE A 211 -2.17 14.49 -2.37
C PHE A 211 -3.42 15.20 -2.89
N HIS A 212 -4.36 15.52 -2.00
CA HIS A 212 -5.54 16.30 -2.37
C HIS A 212 -5.15 17.70 -2.85
N ASN A 213 -4.27 18.39 -2.14
CA ASN A 213 -3.74 19.70 -2.51
C ASN A 213 -2.90 19.65 -3.80
N ALA A 214 -2.30 18.49 -4.12
CA ALA A 214 -1.60 18.24 -5.37
C ALA A 214 -2.54 17.92 -6.55
N GLY A 215 -3.87 18.03 -6.38
CA GLY A 215 -4.86 17.88 -7.44
C GLY A 215 -5.53 16.52 -7.55
N VAL A 216 -5.31 15.61 -6.59
CA VAL A 216 -6.02 14.31 -6.57
C VAL A 216 -7.37 14.46 -5.86
N PRO A 217 -8.51 14.18 -6.52
CA PRO A 217 -9.82 14.23 -5.87
C PRO A 217 -9.92 13.21 -4.72
N LEU A 218 -10.56 13.59 -3.60
CA LEU A 218 -10.72 12.71 -2.45
C LEU A 218 -11.42 11.38 -2.81
N GLU A 219 -12.40 11.43 -3.70
CA GLU A 219 -13.13 10.25 -4.19
C GLU A 219 -12.30 9.28 -5.05
N LYS A 220 -11.05 9.65 -5.36
CA LYS A 220 -10.06 8.77 -6.01
C LYS A 220 -8.97 8.26 -5.05
N LEU A 221 -8.93 8.77 -3.82
CA LEU A 221 -7.92 8.37 -2.83
C LEU A 221 -8.34 7.13 -2.05
N VAL A 222 -7.42 6.19 -1.95
CA VAL A 222 -7.50 4.98 -1.11
C VAL A 222 -6.42 5.04 -0.05
N VAL A 223 -6.76 4.86 1.22
CA VAL A 223 -5.82 4.90 2.35
C VAL A 223 -5.17 3.54 2.55
N GLY A 224 -3.87 3.52 2.80
CA GLY A 224 -3.10 2.31 3.09
C GLY A 224 -3.16 1.90 4.55
N ALA A 225 -3.25 0.60 4.77
CA ALA A 225 -3.16 -0.07 6.05
C ALA A 225 -2.03 -1.11 6.05
N ALA A 226 -1.24 -1.16 7.11
CA ALA A 226 -0.15 -2.11 7.26
C ALA A 226 -0.60 -3.31 8.10
N PHE A 227 -0.53 -4.51 7.54
CA PHE A 227 -0.76 -5.75 8.29
C PHE A 227 0.55 -6.29 8.89
N TYR A 228 1.55 -5.44 9.00
CA TYR A 228 2.86 -5.71 9.59
C TYR A 228 3.29 -4.55 10.48
N ALA A 229 4.31 -4.78 11.28
CA ALA A 229 4.87 -3.80 12.19
C ALA A 229 6.23 -3.25 11.72
N ARG A 230 6.65 -2.16 12.35
CA ARG A 230 8.05 -1.71 12.38
C ARG A 230 8.54 -1.69 13.81
N HIS A 231 9.74 -2.20 14.07
CA HIS A 231 10.33 -2.17 15.41
C HIS A 231 11.64 -1.37 15.45
N TYR A 232 11.86 -0.74 16.61
CA TYR A 232 13.00 0.14 16.88
C TYR A 232 13.65 -0.30 18.19
N THR A 233 14.98 -0.45 18.18
CA THR A 233 15.73 -0.87 19.37
C THR A 233 16.52 0.29 19.96
N GLY A 234 16.84 0.21 21.27
CA GLY A 234 17.68 1.19 21.95
C GLY A 234 17.04 2.54 22.21
N ALA A 235 15.70 2.64 22.08
CA ALA A 235 14.99 3.83 22.51
C ALA A 235 15.12 4.03 24.04
N ALA A 236 15.27 5.28 24.48
CA ALA A 236 15.28 5.58 25.90
C ALA A 236 13.91 5.28 26.53
N ASN A 237 13.92 4.79 27.79
CA ASN A 237 12.69 4.53 28.55
C ASN A 237 12.10 5.87 29.07
N ILE A 238 11.75 6.73 28.14
CA ILE A 238 11.07 8.02 28.32
C ILE A 238 9.85 7.98 27.41
N ASN A 239 8.68 8.32 27.92
CA ASN A 239 7.42 8.27 27.17
C ASN A 239 7.20 6.90 26.48
N ASN A 240 7.54 5.80 27.17
CA ASN A 240 7.47 4.44 26.67
C ASN A 240 8.17 4.25 25.31
N GLY A 241 9.31 4.91 25.11
CA GLY A 241 10.10 4.86 23.88
C GLY A 241 9.58 5.75 22.74
N LEU A 242 8.36 6.27 22.83
CA LEU A 242 7.75 7.08 21.77
C LEU A 242 8.50 8.38 21.53
N LEU A 243 8.83 8.67 20.28
CA LEU A 243 9.60 9.82 19.78
C LEU A 243 11.04 9.87 20.33
N GLN A 244 11.55 8.77 20.90
CA GLN A 244 12.94 8.70 21.35
C GLN A 244 13.88 8.31 20.21
N LYS A 245 15.12 8.78 20.27
CA LYS A 245 16.17 8.34 19.36
C LYS A 245 16.38 6.84 19.52
N ALA A 246 16.46 6.12 18.40
CA ALA A 246 16.55 4.67 18.36
C ALA A 246 17.42 4.20 17.17
N SER A 247 17.51 2.87 16.97
CA SER A 247 17.97 2.27 15.72
C SER A 247 17.05 2.67 14.56
N SER A 248 17.42 2.30 13.33
CA SER A 248 16.50 2.37 12.20
C SER A 248 15.27 1.46 12.42
N GLY A 249 14.14 1.81 11.82
CA GLY A 249 12.93 1.00 11.87
C GLY A 249 13.05 -0.26 11.02
N ILE A 250 13.08 -1.41 11.65
CA ILE A 250 13.20 -2.73 10.99
C ILE A 250 11.79 -3.26 10.69
N TYR A 251 11.61 -3.88 9.53
CA TYR A 251 10.35 -4.54 9.13
C TYR A 251 10.01 -5.72 10.05
N GLY A 252 8.75 -5.88 10.36
CA GLY A 252 8.19 -6.96 11.17
C GLY A 252 8.11 -6.63 12.67
N PRO A 253 7.44 -7.47 13.44
CA PRO A 253 6.74 -8.71 13.03
C PRO A 253 5.50 -8.44 12.17
N ASP A 254 4.97 -9.48 11.51
CA ASP A 254 3.66 -9.44 10.89
C ASP A 254 2.55 -9.41 11.95
N TYR A 255 1.37 -8.88 11.59
CA TYR A 255 0.28 -8.74 12.57
C TYR A 255 -0.08 -10.06 13.25
N GLY A 256 -0.16 -11.15 12.48
CA GLY A 256 -0.48 -12.48 13.02
C GLY A 256 0.55 -13.03 14.00
N GLU A 257 1.76 -12.48 14.02
CA GLU A 257 2.80 -12.87 14.99
C GLU A 257 2.68 -12.10 16.32
N ILE A 258 1.92 -10.97 16.36
CA ILE A 258 1.73 -10.12 17.55
C ILE A 258 0.65 -10.72 18.47
N THR A 259 0.84 -11.96 18.88
CA THR A 259 -0.08 -12.68 19.79
C THR A 259 0.07 -12.24 21.24
N GLU A 260 -0.88 -12.62 22.10
CA GLU A 260 -0.73 -12.46 23.56
C GLU A 260 0.52 -13.17 24.09
N GLU A 261 0.83 -14.36 23.55
CA GLU A 261 2.01 -15.12 23.90
C GLU A 261 3.29 -14.38 23.52
N PHE A 262 3.38 -13.86 22.31
CA PHE A 262 4.50 -13.03 21.87
C PHE A 262 4.73 -11.84 22.82
N ARG A 263 3.65 -11.10 23.17
CA ARG A 263 3.73 -9.96 24.09
C ARG A 263 4.23 -10.37 25.47
N ARG A 264 3.66 -11.43 26.04
CA ARG A 264 4.04 -11.95 27.35
C ARG A 264 5.48 -12.43 27.41
N GLU A 265 5.92 -13.23 26.44
CA GLU A 265 7.26 -13.83 26.43
C GLU A 265 8.37 -12.78 26.21
N ASN A 266 8.09 -11.72 25.47
CA ASN A 266 9.04 -10.65 25.21
C ASN A 266 8.86 -9.43 26.14
N GLY A 267 7.98 -9.51 27.12
CA GLY A 267 7.76 -8.48 28.14
C GLY A 267 7.13 -7.19 27.60
N TYR A 268 6.39 -7.27 26.50
CA TYR A 268 5.72 -6.13 25.92
C TYR A 268 4.45 -5.74 26.67
N THR A 269 4.28 -4.42 26.85
CA THR A 269 3.01 -3.80 27.23
C THR A 269 2.48 -3.05 26.01
N GLU A 270 1.19 -3.20 25.74
CA GLU A 270 0.48 -2.46 24.70
C GLU A 270 0.04 -1.10 25.21
N TYR A 271 0.23 -0.08 24.41
CA TYR A 271 -0.16 1.29 24.65
C TYR A 271 -0.98 1.83 23.47
N TRP A 272 -1.85 2.78 23.78
CA TRP A 272 -2.58 3.54 22.79
C TRP A 272 -2.14 5.01 22.84
N ASP A 273 -1.77 5.57 21.69
CA ASP A 273 -1.48 6.99 21.54
C ASP A 273 -2.75 7.70 21.07
N GLU A 274 -3.40 8.40 21.99
CA GLU A 274 -4.67 9.09 21.72
C GLU A 274 -4.54 10.21 20.67
N ASP A 275 -3.39 10.91 20.64
CA ASP A 275 -3.17 11.98 19.68
C ASP A 275 -2.92 11.42 18.26
N ALA A 276 -2.19 10.30 18.14
CA ALA A 276 -1.89 9.65 16.87
C ALA A 276 -2.97 8.69 16.38
N GLU A 277 -3.91 8.31 17.26
CA GLU A 277 -4.91 7.27 17.01
C GLU A 277 -4.26 5.95 16.59
N ALA A 278 -3.23 5.52 17.32
CA ALA A 278 -2.40 4.37 16.96
C ALA A 278 -1.95 3.56 18.17
N ALA A 279 -1.84 2.24 17.99
CA ALA A 279 -1.31 1.31 18.97
C ALA A 279 0.21 1.15 18.83
N TYR A 280 0.88 0.81 19.94
CA TYR A 280 2.27 0.40 19.94
C TYR A 280 2.60 -0.50 21.12
N LEU A 281 3.67 -1.27 20.99
CA LEU A 281 4.19 -2.12 22.06
C LEU A 281 5.51 -1.56 22.58
N TRP A 282 5.72 -1.66 23.89
CA TRP A 282 6.95 -1.27 24.55
C TRP A 282 7.37 -2.26 25.63
N ASN A 283 8.65 -2.65 25.69
CA ASN A 283 9.19 -3.55 26.70
C ASN A 283 10.34 -2.96 27.53
N GLY A 284 10.52 -1.64 27.50
CA GLY A 284 11.65 -0.96 28.17
C GLY A 284 12.86 -0.71 27.28
N SER A 285 12.94 -1.30 26.09
CA SER A 285 14.07 -1.22 25.17
C SER A 285 13.68 -1.24 23.69
N VAL A 286 12.62 -1.96 23.36
CA VAL A 286 12.13 -2.10 21.97
C VAL A 286 10.75 -1.51 21.86
N PHE A 287 10.60 -0.63 20.87
CA PHE A 287 9.34 -0.02 20.46
C PHE A 287 8.85 -0.72 19.19
N ILE A 288 7.58 -1.19 19.17
CA ILE A 288 6.95 -1.77 17.98
C ILE A 288 5.74 -0.92 17.62
N SER A 289 5.77 -0.32 16.43
CA SER A 289 4.62 0.34 15.83
C SER A 289 3.87 -0.66 14.96
N TYR A 290 2.57 -0.80 15.17
CA TYR A 290 1.70 -1.69 14.39
C TYR A 290 0.27 -1.14 14.32
N GLU A 291 -0.54 -1.68 13.45
CA GLU A 291 -1.96 -1.31 13.36
C GLU A 291 -2.83 -2.34 14.10
N SER A 292 -3.49 -1.90 15.15
CA SER A 292 -4.49 -2.70 15.88
C SER A 292 -5.86 -2.63 15.18
N PRO A 293 -6.82 -3.53 15.52
CA PRO A 293 -8.19 -3.45 15.04
C PRO A 293 -8.83 -2.06 15.22
N GLU A 294 -8.54 -1.40 16.36
CA GLU A 294 -9.02 -0.04 16.63
C GLU A 294 -8.40 0.99 15.68
N ALA A 295 -7.08 0.93 15.42
CA ALA A 295 -6.41 1.83 14.49
C ALA A 295 -6.98 1.69 13.06
N ILE A 296 -7.18 0.46 12.60
CA ILE A 296 -7.81 0.15 11.30
C ILE A 296 -9.25 0.70 11.26
N ARG A 297 -10.03 0.51 12.30
CA ARG A 297 -11.39 1.05 12.38
C ARG A 297 -11.40 2.57 12.24
N ARG A 298 -10.50 3.28 12.94
CA ARG A 298 -10.36 4.75 12.86
C ARG A 298 -10.00 5.22 11.44
N LYS A 299 -9.10 4.51 10.75
CA LYS A 299 -8.79 4.80 9.34
C LYS A 299 -10.02 4.62 8.43
N CYS A 300 -10.79 3.55 8.61
CA CYS A 300 -12.01 3.33 7.83
C CYS A 300 -13.08 4.41 8.09
N GLU A 301 -13.25 4.83 9.36
CA GLU A 301 -14.14 5.94 9.73
C GLU A 301 -13.70 7.26 9.10
N PHE A 302 -12.40 7.56 9.12
CA PHE A 302 -11.82 8.72 8.46
C PHE A 302 -12.08 8.74 6.95
N VAL A 303 -11.91 7.59 6.28
CA VAL A 303 -12.24 7.43 4.85
C VAL A 303 -13.72 7.78 4.59
N LYS A 304 -14.63 7.30 5.44
CA LYS A 304 -16.07 7.60 5.32
C LYS A 304 -16.38 9.08 5.58
N GLU A 305 -15.77 9.66 6.60
CA GLU A 305 -15.92 11.08 6.96
C GLU A 305 -15.48 12.01 5.83
N LYS A 306 -14.32 11.72 5.22
CA LYS A 306 -13.76 12.53 4.15
C LYS A 306 -14.38 12.27 2.77
N GLY A 307 -15.21 11.24 2.62
CA GLY A 307 -15.78 10.85 1.34
C GLY A 307 -14.75 10.28 0.36
N MET A 308 -13.71 9.62 0.89
CA MET A 308 -12.67 8.97 0.10
C MET A 308 -13.18 7.64 -0.47
N LEU A 309 -12.39 7.02 -1.35
CA LEU A 309 -12.81 5.82 -2.09
C LEU A 309 -12.79 4.55 -1.24
N GLY A 310 -11.78 4.37 -0.38
CA GLY A 310 -11.66 3.14 0.40
C GLY A 310 -10.34 2.98 1.15
N VAL A 311 -10.08 1.74 1.53
CA VAL A 311 -8.86 1.30 2.22
C VAL A 311 -8.22 0.17 1.42
N MET A 312 -6.90 0.20 1.25
CA MET A 312 -6.10 -0.94 0.80
C MET A 312 -5.18 -1.42 1.91
N TYR A 313 -4.71 -2.66 1.85
CA TYR A 313 -3.75 -3.17 2.83
C TYR A 313 -2.62 -3.98 2.19
N TRP A 314 -1.43 -3.86 2.78
CA TRP A 314 -0.26 -4.69 2.55
C TRP A 314 0.01 -5.55 3.78
N GLU A 315 0.02 -6.86 3.80
CA GLU A 315 -0.41 -7.74 2.73
C GLU A 315 -1.22 -8.93 3.33
N HIS A 316 -1.84 -9.73 2.48
CA HIS A 316 -2.88 -10.68 2.87
C HIS A 316 -2.42 -11.81 3.78
N SER A 317 -1.17 -12.32 3.63
CA SER A 317 -0.64 -13.39 4.48
C SER A 317 -0.21 -12.92 5.87
N ALA A 318 0.03 -11.62 6.05
CA ALA A 318 0.51 -11.06 7.31
C ALA A 318 -0.55 -11.09 8.44
N ASP A 319 -1.83 -11.24 8.10
CA ASP A 319 -2.92 -11.49 9.07
C ASP A 319 -3.64 -12.81 8.78
N PRO A 320 -3.11 -13.97 9.21
CA PRO A 320 -3.77 -15.26 9.03
C PRO A 320 -5.07 -15.39 9.84
N THR A 321 -5.30 -14.52 10.83
CA THR A 321 -6.53 -14.50 11.64
C THR A 321 -7.71 -13.85 10.90
N ARG A 322 -7.43 -13.03 9.88
CA ARG A 322 -8.42 -12.23 9.15
C ARG A 322 -9.16 -11.19 10.01
N GLU A 323 -8.61 -10.88 11.18
CA GLU A 323 -9.19 -9.90 12.10
C GLU A 323 -9.20 -8.50 11.48
N LEU A 324 -8.06 -8.05 10.95
CA LEU A 324 -7.94 -6.71 10.35
C LEU A 324 -8.77 -6.58 9.08
N LEU A 325 -8.79 -7.61 8.20
CA LEU A 325 -9.68 -7.64 7.05
C LEU A 325 -11.15 -7.60 7.47
N GLY A 326 -11.52 -8.32 8.54
CA GLY A 326 -12.85 -8.27 9.12
C GLY A 326 -13.25 -6.86 9.52
N VAL A 327 -12.38 -6.16 10.25
CA VAL A 327 -12.61 -4.77 10.67
C VAL A 327 -12.79 -3.82 9.48
N ILE A 328 -11.95 -3.94 8.44
CA ILE A 328 -12.07 -3.14 7.22
C ILE A 328 -13.45 -3.37 6.57
N ALA A 329 -13.82 -4.62 6.34
CA ALA A 329 -15.07 -4.96 5.67
C ALA A 329 -16.28 -4.51 6.49
N ASP A 330 -16.31 -4.80 7.79
CA ASP A 330 -17.41 -4.46 8.69
C ASP A 330 -17.59 -2.94 8.78
N THR A 331 -16.46 -2.18 8.89
CA THR A 331 -16.56 -0.72 9.03
C THR A 331 -16.96 -0.04 7.72
N LEU A 332 -16.39 -0.47 6.58
CA LEU A 332 -16.67 0.18 5.30
C LEU A 332 -18.03 -0.22 4.70
N HIS A 333 -18.50 -1.46 4.92
CA HIS A 333 -19.67 -2.00 4.26
C HIS A 333 -20.94 -1.99 5.12
N THR A 334 -20.83 -1.75 6.42
CA THR A 334 -22.00 -1.54 7.29
C THR A 334 -22.64 -0.17 7.02
N LYS A 335 -23.98 -0.16 6.98
CA LYS A 335 -24.80 1.03 6.68
C LYS A 335 -24.77 2.04 7.81
#